data_f9aa9791ff95b727e123fcd5a6ae007d
#
_entry.id   f9aa9791ff95b727e123fcd5a6ae007d
#
_cell.length_a   1.000
_cell.length_b   1.000
_cell.length_c   1.000
_cell.angle_alpha   90.00
_cell.angle_beta   90.00
_cell.angle_gamma   90.00
#
_symmetry.space_group_name_H-M   'P 1'
#
loop_
_entity.id
_entity.type
_entity.pdbx_description
1 polymer ?
#
loop_
_entity_poly.entity_id
_entity_poly.type
_entity_poly.pdbx_seq_one_letter_code
_entity_poly.pdbx_strand_id
1 'polypeptide(L)'
;MKKVMPALLLSATCALSACSTEPELSDAPPAESSAAAPSAASGDAAPQDAAPEDVRARAAAKLMSPALNYDDARAKLEAGVGGLFIPSWADPELLSDGPRGVNALREEMGRDFEVSIDFEGGRVQRFSEILGDYPSPQAMAEGHSPEEVEALATEIGQSLRSHGVTVDFAPVLDVDGGDLEVVGDRAFSTDPQAAGEYGAAFARGLQAAGVKAVFKHFPGHGRASGDTHLGEAVTPPLEELSGHEFVPFHTAIPQAPDAALMMGHLVVPGLGDEPASLNPRAYQLAREELGFEGTIYTDDLGGMASISENFSVPEAVAAALAAGADMPLWSTDDDINAVIDAAAEVVAQHEGD
;
A
#
# COMPACT_ATOMS: atom_id res chain seq x y z
N MET A 1 -11.95 -56.92 -24.75
CA MET A 1 -12.09 -57.98 -23.74
C MET A 1 -12.09 -57.36 -22.38
N LYS A 2 -13.22 -57.49 -21.74
CA LYS A 2 -13.63 -57.17 -20.38
C LYS A 2 -12.65 -57.66 -19.30
N LYS A 3 -12.41 -56.83 -18.29
CA LYS A 3 -12.47 -57.30 -16.90
C LYS A 3 -12.76 -56.12 -15.98
N VAL A 4 -13.83 -56.32 -15.21
CA VAL A 4 -14.48 -55.45 -14.27
C VAL A 4 -14.22 -55.99 -12.84
N MET A 5 -14.16 -55.05 -11.84
CA MET A 5 -14.54 -55.17 -10.41
C MET A 5 -13.53 -55.81 -9.41
N PRO A 6 -13.78 -55.57 -8.09
CA PRO A 6 -14.74 -54.70 -7.40
C PRO A 6 -14.17 -53.82 -6.25
N ALA A 7 -15.09 -52.97 -5.74
CA ALA A 7 -15.02 -52.18 -4.53
C ALA A 7 -14.97 -52.98 -3.22
N LEU A 8 -14.41 -52.41 -2.18
CA LEU A 8 -14.65 -52.83 -0.81
C LEU A 8 -14.98 -51.60 0.06
N LEU A 9 -16.24 -51.52 0.47
CA LEU A 9 -16.74 -50.71 1.56
C LEU A 9 -16.27 -51.34 2.90
N LEU A 10 -15.84 -50.49 3.83
CA LEU A 10 -15.84 -50.85 5.24
C LEU A 10 -16.38 -49.69 6.07
N SER A 11 -17.61 -49.89 6.55
CA SER A 11 -18.28 -49.09 7.57
C SER A 11 -17.78 -49.52 8.96
N ALA A 12 -17.55 -48.57 9.83
CA ALA A 12 -17.47 -48.84 11.27
C ALA A 12 -18.12 -47.67 12.04
N THR A 13 -19.30 -47.99 12.55
CA THR A 13 -20.04 -47.25 13.57
C THR A 13 -19.57 -47.69 14.95
N CYS A 14 -19.40 -46.78 15.91
CA CYS A 14 -19.58 -46.95 17.35
C CYS A 14 -19.55 -45.55 17.95
N ALA A 15 -20.59 -45.05 18.49
CA ALA A 15 -21.39 -45.29 19.69
C ALA A 15 -21.02 -44.22 20.76
N LEU A 16 -22.07 -43.50 21.13
CA LEU A 16 -22.17 -42.49 22.21
C LEU A 16 -21.84 -43.09 23.57
N SER A 17 -21.22 -42.26 24.45
CA SER A 17 -21.45 -42.36 25.89
C SER A 17 -21.40 -40.97 26.51
N ALA A 18 -22.56 -40.58 27.03
CA ALA A 18 -22.76 -39.43 27.89
C ALA A 18 -22.36 -39.80 29.33
N CYS A 19 -21.72 -38.87 30.04
CA CYS A 19 -21.75 -38.83 31.48
C CYS A 19 -21.74 -37.35 31.94
N SER A 20 -22.88 -36.98 32.45
CA SER A 20 -23.13 -35.77 33.25
C SER A 20 -22.66 -36.01 34.69
N THR A 21 -21.99 -35.03 35.28
CA THR A 21 -21.97 -34.80 36.74
C THR A 21 -21.81 -33.31 37.02
N GLU A 22 -22.88 -32.70 37.53
CA GLU A 22 -22.81 -31.53 38.38
C GLU A 22 -22.36 -31.94 39.79
N PRO A 23 -21.72 -31.04 40.55
CA PRO A 23 -22.18 -30.79 41.90
C PRO A 23 -22.25 -29.29 42.26
N GLU A 24 -23.38 -28.97 42.82
CA GLU A 24 -23.63 -28.48 44.19
C GLU A 24 -23.05 -27.13 44.62
N LEU A 25 -24.07 -26.28 44.89
CA LEU A 25 -24.02 -25.02 45.59
C LEU A 25 -23.58 -25.23 47.05
N SER A 26 -22.72 -24.37 47.58
CA SER A 26 -22.48 -24.18 48.99
C SER A 26 -22.68 -22.73 49.38
N ASP A 27 -23.61 -22.55 50.30
CA ASP A 27 -24.08 -21.33 50.94
C ASP A 27 -23.00 -20.62 51.77
N ALA A 28 -23.18 -19.33 51.90
CA ALA A 28 -22.45 -18.31 52.47
C ALA A 28 -22.31 -17.98 53.84
N PRO A 29 -22.17 -17.14 54.69
CA PRO A 29 -23.03 -15.98 54.95
C PRO A 29 -22.32 -14.59 54.94
N PRO A 30 -23.05 -13.49 55.19
CA PRO A 30 -22.55 -12.13 54.95
C PRO A 30 -21.81 -11.57 56.16
N ALA A 31 -20.81 -10.72 55.91
CA ALA A 31 -20.26 -9.83 56.93
C ALA A 31 -20.39 -8.37 56.48
N GLU A 32 -21.05 -7.63 57.34
CA GLU A 32 -21.27 -6.20 57.27
C GLU A 32 -20.01 -5.38 57.49
N SER A 33 -20.10 -4.16 57.01
CA SER A 33 -19.67 -2.92 57.68
C SER A 33 -18.46 -2.18 57.13
N SER A 34 -18.79 -1.07 56.68
CA SER A 34 -18.31 0.26 57.07
C SER A 34 -17.70 1.14 56.00
N ALA A 35 -18.38 2.23 55.85
CA ALA A 35 -18.12 3.37 54.98
C ALA A 35 -16.76 4.04 55.20
N ALA A 36 -16.13 4.44 54.08
CA ALA A 36 -15.56 5.78 53.95
C ALA A 36 -15.25 6.00 52.47
N ALA A 37 -15.99 6.87 51.83
CA ALA A 37 -15.65 7.41 50.52
C ALA A 37 -14.59 8.52 50.69
N PRO A 38 -13.53 8.53 49.90
CA PRO A 38 -12.87 9.77 49.56
C PRO A 38 -13.42 10.29 48.23
N SER A 39 -13.86 11.53 48.29
CA SER A 39 -14.17 12.39 47.14
C SER A 39 -13.02 12.34 46.14
N ALA A 40 -13.26 11.69 45.02
CA ALA A 40 -12.41 11.85 43.84
C ALA A 40 -12.88 13.08 43.09
N ALA A 41 -12.12 14.14 43.18
CA ALA A 41 -12.19 15.23 42.22
C ALA A 41 -11.80 14.64 40.83
N SER A 42 -12.78 14.46 39.97
CA SER A 42 -12.59 14.30 38.56
C SER A 42 -12.09 15.62 37.99
N GLY A 43 -10.79 15.81 37.96
CA GLY A 43 -10.19 16.78 37.11
C GLY A 43 -10.29 16.22 35.67
N ASP A 44 -11.14 16.81 34.85
CA ASP A 44 -11.02 16.75 33.42
C ASP A 44 -9.62 17.32 33.07
N ALA A 45 -8.66 16.43 32.86
CA ALA A 45 -7.43 16.80 32.20
C ALA A 45 -7.82 17.03 30.73
N ALA A 46 -7.80 18.29 30.32
CA ALA A 46 -7.78 18.62 28.88
C ALA A 46 -6.70 17.78 28.19
N PRO A 47 -6.89 17.40 26.92
CA PRO A 47 -5.85 16.72 26.14
C PRO A 47 -4.56 17.55 26.26
N GLN A 48 -3.50 16.95 26.82
CA GLN A 48 -2.20 17.60 26.84
C GLN A 48 -1.75 17.68 25.39
N ASP A 49 -1.55 18.90 24.87
CA ASP A 49 -0.92 19.12 23.59
C ASP A 49 0.37 18.27 23.54
N ALA A 50 0.47 17.38 22.55
CA ALA A 50 1.64 16.54 22.41
C ALA A 50 2.89 17.41 22.25
N ALA A 51 4.01 16.99 22.83
CA ALA A 51 5.25 17.75 22.72
C ALA A 51 5.64 17.90 21.22
N PRO A 52 6.16 19.06 20.78
CA PRO A 52 6.49 19.30 19.37
C PRO A 52 7.41 18.24 18.75
N GLU A 53 8.35 17.69 19.53
CA GLU A 53 9.23 16.61 19.09
C GLU A 53 8.47 15.31 18.80
N ASP A 54 7.41 15.03 19.52
CA ASP A 54 6.57 13.85 19.35
C ASP A 54 5.71 13.97 18.08
N VAL A 55 5.15 15.14 17.80
CA VAL A 55 4.43 15.41 16.54
C VAL A 55 5.35 15.26 15.33
N ARG A 56 6.56 15.82 15.40
CA ARG A 56 7.56 15.72 14.34
C ARG A 56 7.96 14.27 14.04
N ALA A 57 8.16 13.45 15.08
CA ALA A 57 8.47 12.03 14.93
C ALA A 57 7.33 11.25 14.28
N ARG A 58 6.07 11.54 14.67
CA ARG A 58 4.90 10.91 14.03
C ARG A 58 4.72 11.32 12.57
N ALA A 59 4.98 12.59 12.27
CA ALA A 59 4.96 13.07 10.89
C ALA A 59 6.03 12.38 10.03
N ALA A 60 7.28 12.33 10.53
CA ALA A 60 8.36 11.63 9.83
C ALA A 60 8.03 10.16 9.54
N ALA A 61 7.41 9.47 10.50
CA ALA A 61 7.02 8.07 10.35
C ALA A 61 5.97 7.81 9.25
N LYS A 62 5.28 8.85 8.78
CA LYS A 62 4.31 8.78 7.67
C LYS A 62 4.94 9.00 6.29
N LEU A 63 6.23 9.28 6.20
CA LEU A 63 6.88 9.69 4.95
C LEU A 63 7.61 8.52 4.28
N MET A 64 7.48 8.44 2.95
CA MET A 64 8.24 7.57 2.07
C MET A 64 9.21 8.42 1.24
N SER A 65 10.47 8.48 1.65
CA SER A 65 11.49 9.33 1.00
C SER A 65 12.36 8.52 0.04
N PRO A 66 12.95 9.13 -1.01
CA PRO A 66 13.87 8.42 -1.88
C PRO A 66 15.12 7.97 -1.11
N ALA A 67 15.70 6.84 -1.50
CA ALA A 67 17.01 6.38 -1.06
C ALA A 67 17.95 6.37 -2.26
N LEU A 68 18.88 7.32 -2.32
CA LEU A 68 19.81 7.45 -3.45
C LEU A 68 21.05 6.59 -3.29
N ASN A 69 21.49 6.38 -2.06
CA ASN A 69 22.61 5.52 -1.66
C ASN A 69 22.49 5.21 -0.16
N TYR A 70 23.39 4.37 0.35
CA TYR A 70 23.36 3.94 1.74
C TYR A 70 23.43 5.09 2.76
N ASP A 71 24.35 6.05 2.57
CA ASP A 71 24.55 7.12 3.54
C ASP A 71 23.33 8.08 3.54
N ASP A 72 22.75 8.34 2.37
CA ASP A 72 21.52 9.09 2.22
C ASP A 72 20.32 8.39 2.89
N ALA A 73 20.12 7.11 2.59
CA ALA A 73 19.09 6.28 3.20
C ALA A 73 19.20 6.26 4.73
N ARG A 74 20.42 6.08 5.24
CA ARG A 74 20.72 6.11 6.68
C ARG A 74 20.34 7.43 7.32
N ALA A 75 20.75 8.55 6.72
CA ALA A 75 20.44 9.88 7.25
C ALA A 75 18.93 10.15 7.33
N LYS A 76 18.17 9.74 6.30
CA LYS A 76 16.70 9.85 6.27
C LYS A 76 16.03 8.99 7.31
N LEU A 77 16.51 7.75 7.51
CA LEU A 77 16.01 6.89 8.59
C LEU A 77 16.36 7.40 9.99
N GLU A 78 17.52 8.00 10.18
CA GLU A 78 17.91 8.70 11.43
C GLU A 78 17.02 9.91 11.69
N ALA A 79 16.53 10.59 10.64
CA ALA A 79 15.53 11.67 10.74
C ALA A 79 14.11 11.13 11.07
N GLY A 80 13.90 9.83 11.03
CA GLY A 80 12.67 9.17 11.48
C GLY A 80 11.68 8.77 10.38
N VAL A 81 12.03 8.88 9.08
CA VAL A 81 11.11 8.51 7.99
C VAL A 81 10.63 7.05 8.13
N GLY A 82 9.36 6.82 7.79
CA GLY A 82 8.72 5.50 7.90
C GLY A 82 9.11 4.53 6.79
N GLY A 83 9.52 5.05 5.63
CA GLY A 83 9.90 4.23 4.50
C GLY A 83 10.89 4.88 3.55
N LEU A 84 11.49 4.04 2.73
CA LEU A 84 12.43 4.39 1.66
C LEU A 84 11.87 3.93 0.32
N PHE A 85 11.88 4.80 -0.68
CA PHE A 85 11.64 4.45 -2.08
C PHE A 85 12.98 4.33 -2.82
N ILE A 86 13.20 3.25 -3.56
CA ILE A 86 14.40 3.03 -4.36
C ILE A 86 14.11 3.40 -5.82
N PRO A 87 14.46 4.62 -6.26
CA PRO A 87 14.26 5.03 -7.65
C PRO A 87 15.27 4.35 -8.58
N SER A 88 15.00 4.35 -9.89
CA SER A 88 15.85 3.66 -10.89
C SER A 88 17.27 4.19 -10.99
N TRP A 89 17.55 5.38 -10.48
CA TRP A 89 18.87 6.02 -10.46
C TRP A 89 19.58 5.91 -9.10
N ALA A 90 19.03 5.16 -8.15
CA ALA A 90 19.68 4.87 -6.88
C ALA A 90 20.91 3.98 -7.09
N ASP A 91 21.82 4.02 -6.10
CA ASP A 91 22.97 3.13 -6.09
C ASP A 91 22.51 1.66 -5.95
N PRO A 92 22.81 0.78 -6.92
CA PRO A 92 22.42 -0.62 -6.84
C PRO A 92 23.02 -1.37 -5.65
N GLU A 93 24.04 -0.82 -4.97
CA GLU A 93 24.59 -1.38 -3.74
C GLU A 93 23.53 -1.49 -2.63
N LEU A 94 22.49 -0.65 -2.64
CA LEU A 94 21.35 -0.74 -1.72
C LEU A 94 20.65 -2.10 -1.75
N LEU A 95 20.63 -2.77 -2.89
CA LEU A 95 20.02 -4.08 -3.10
C LEU A 95 21.02 -5.24 -2.94
N SER A 96 22.23 -4.97 -2.49
CA SER A 96 23.25 -6.01 -2.26
C SER A 96 23.10 -6.67 -0.89
N ASP A 97 23.64 -7.92 -0.77
CA ASP A 97 23.82 -8.59 0.53
C ASP A 97 25.03 -8.06 1.33
N GLY A 98 25.64 -6.97 0.83
CA GLY A 98 26.81 -6.35 1.43
C GLY A 98 26.46 -5.47 2.64
N PRO A 99 27.51 -4.92 3.30
CA PRO A 99 27.34 -4.09 4.49
C PRO A 99 26.70 -2.73 4.23
N ARG A 100 26.44 -2.39 2.98
CA ARG A 100 25.78 -1.15 2.53
C ARG A 100 24.44 -1.41 1.81
N GLY A 101 23.89 -2.61 1.97
CA GLY A 101 22.55 -2.95 1.50
C GLY A 101 21.47 -2.59 2.52
N VAL A 102 20.21 -2.52 2.07
CA VAL A 102 19.07 -2.18 2.94
C VAL A 102 18.83 -3.22 4.05
N ASN A 103 19.26 -4.47 3.86
CA ASN A 103 19.21 -5.48 4.92
C ASN A 103 20.18 -5.13 6.07
N ALA A 104 21.42 -4.73 5.76
CA ALA A 104 22.39 -4.28 6.76
C ALA A 104 21.92 -2.99 7.45
N LEU A 105 21.30 -2.07 6.68
CA LEU A 105 20.73 -0.86 7.21
C LEU A 105 19.59 -1.14 8.21
N ARG A 106 18.75 -2.15 7.94
CA ARG A 106 17.68 -2.58 8.86
C ARG A 106 18.24 -3.10 10.19
N GLU A 107 19.34 -3.86 10.14
CA GLU A 107 20.04 -4.32 11.34
C GLU A 107 20.68 -3.16 12.12
N GLU A 108 21.31 -2.21 11.42
CA GLU A 108 21.93 -1.03 12.03
C GLU A 108 20.92 -0.13 12.72
N MET A 109 19.79 0.15 12.08
CA MET A 109 18.74 1.02 12.62
C MET A 109 17.98 0.40 13.78
N GLY A 110 17.91 -0.93 13.87
CA GLY A 110 17.23 -1.66 14.95
C GLY A 110 15.73 -1.37 15.05
N ARG A 111 15.10 -0.89 13.99
CA ARG A 111 13.66 -0.64 13.86
C ARG A 111 13.16 -1.09 12.51
N ASP A 112 11.86 -1.32 12.42
CA ASP A 112 11.20 -1.58 11.14
C ASP A 112 11.01 -0.29 10.35
N PHE A 113 11.13 -0.42 9.03
CA PHE A 113 10.79 0.60 8.03
C PHE A 113 10.45 -0.09 6.70
N GLU A 114 9.66 0.57 5.89
CA GLU A 114 9.34 0.06 4.57
C GLU A 114 10.46 0.35 3.57
N VAL A 115 10.62 -0.53 2.60
CA VAL A 115 11.51 -0.33 1.44
C VAL A 115 10.68 -0.66 0.21
N SER A 116 10.43 0.34 -0.62
CA SER A 116 9.57 0.23 -1.79
C SER A 116 10.33 0.37 -3.10
N ILE A 117 9.76 -0.21 -4.14
CA ILE A 117 10.27 -0.16 -5.50
C ILE A 117 9.10 -0.26 -6.50
N ASP A 118 9.31 0.17 -7.76
CA ASP A 118 8.45 -0.18 -8.88
C ASP A 118 8.99 -1.44 -9.57
N PHE A 119 8.29 -2.55 -9.41
CA PHE A 119 8.67 -3.82 -10.02
C PHE A 119 7.46 -4.56 -10.62
N GLU A 120 6.84 -3.93 -11.62
CA GLU A 120 5.63 -4.42 -12.29
C GLU A 120 5.90 -5.60 -13.24
N GLY A 121 7.13 -5.74 -13.68
CA GLY A 121 7.53 -6.54 -14.84
C GLY A 121 7.63 -5.72 -16.13
N GLY A 122 8.15 -6.34 -17.20
CA GLY A 122 8.33 -5.69 -18.50
C GLY A 122 9.19 -4.43 -18.45
N ARG A 123 8.68 -3.32 -18.99
CA ARG A 123 9.42 -2.05 -19.04
C ARG A 123 9.51 -1.32 -17.68
N VAL A 124 8.72 -1.72 -16.68
CA VAL A 124 8.76 -1.17 -15.33
C VAL A 124 9.19 -2.25 -14.34
N GLN A 125 10.48 -2.52 -14.33
CA GLN A 125 11.16 -3.40 -13.38
C GLN A 125 12.54 -2.84 -13.07
N ARG A 126 12.61 -2.07 -11.97
CA ARG A 126 13.85 -1.40 -11.55
C ARG A 126 14.88 -2.44 -11.12
N PHE A 127 16.13 -2.28 -11.55
CA PHE A 127 17.22 -3.20 -11.21
C PHE A 127 16.96 -4.68 -11.58
N SER A 128 16.34 -4.92 -12.73
CA SER A 128 16.05 -6.29 -13.21
C SER A 128 17.30 -7.17 -13.33
N GLU A 129 18.47 -6.59 -13.55
CA GLU A 129 19.76 -7.31 -13.56
C GLU A 129 20.12 -7.94 -12.20
N ILE A 130 19.54 -7.42 -11.09
CA ILE A 130 19.72 -7.93 -9.73
C ILE A 130 18.52 -8.74 -9.28
N LEU A 131 17.31 -8.20 -9.53
CA LEU A 131 16.05 -8.73 -9.00
C LEU A 131 15.39 -9.78 -9.91
N GLY A 132 15.87 -9.93 -11.14
CA GLY A 132 15.30 -10.82 -12.15
C GLY A 132 14.55 -10.06 -13.25
N ASP A 133 14.37 -10.71 -14.39
CA ASP A 133 13.70 -10.17 -15.58
C ASP A 133 12.41 -10.95 -15.83
N TYR A 134 11.27 -10.25 -15.78
CA TYR A 134 9.93 -10.84 -15.85
C TYR A 134 9.10 -10.21 -16.97
N PRO A 135 8.11 -10.93 -17.53
CA PRO A 135 7.23 -10.39 -18.56
C PRO A 135 6.44 -9.16 -18.07
N SER A 136 5.96 -8.34 -19.01
CA SER A 136 5.00 -7.29 -18.69
C SER A 136 3.67 -7.86 -18.20
N PRO A 137 2.86 -7.11 -17.43
CA PRO A 137 1.53 -7.55 -17.00
C PRO A 137 0.65 -8.05 -18.15
N GLN A 138 0.64 -7.34 -19.29
CA GLN A 138 -0.08 -7.80 -20.48
C GLN A 138 0.44 -9.17 -20.95
N ALA A 139 1.75 -9.35 -21.06
CA ALA A 139 2.33 -10.63 -21.51
C ALA A 139 2.11 -11.76 -20.49
N MET A 140 2.07 -11.44 -19.19
CA MET A 140 1.68 -12.40 -18.16
C MET A 140 0.24 -12.87 -18.39
N ALA A 141 -0.71 -11.95 -18.58
CA ALA A 141 -2.13 -12.30 -18.77
C ALA A 141 -2.40 -13.02 -20.10
N GLU A 142 -1.65 -12.70 -21.17
CA GLU A 142 -1.76 -13.38 -22.45
C GLU A 142 -1.20 -14.82 -22.44
N GLY A 143 -0.19 -15.08 -21.60
CA GLY A 143 0.55 -16.34 -21.56
C GLY A 143 0.17 -17.29 -20.44
N HIS A 144 -0.49 -16.82 -19.39
CA HIS A 144 -0.71 -17.54 -18.14
C HIS A 144 -2.12 -17.37 -17.60
N SER A 145 -2.58 -18.35 -16.81
CA SER A 145 -3.80 -18.23 -15.99
C SER A 145 -3.53 -17.32 -14.77
N PRO A 146 -4.58 -16.81 -14.10
CA PRO A 146 -4.40 -16.05 -12.86
C PRO A 146 -3.60 -16.81 -11.79
N GLU A 147 -3.79 -18.14 -11.65
CA GLU A 147 -3.04 -18.96 -10.70
C GLU A 147 -1.54 -19.08 -11.07
N GLU A 148 -1.22 -19.11 -12.35
CA GLU A 148 0.17 -19.11 -12.82
C GLU A 148 0.82 -17.73 -12.64
N VAL A 149 0.05 -16.64 -12.80
CA VAL A 149 0.50 -15.28 -12.49
C VAL A 149 0.75 -15.11 -10.98
N GLU A 150 -0.10 -15.68 -10.11
CA GLU A 150 0.12 -15.70 -8.66
C GLU A 150 1.44 -16.41 -8.30
N ALA A 151 1.72 -17.56 -8.94
CA ALA A 151 2.97 -18.27 -8.73
C ALA A 151 4.19 -17.44 -9.20
N LEU A 152 4.10 -16.80 -10.37
CA LEU A 152 5.15 -15.92 -10.89
C LEU A 152 5.38 -14.70 -9.98
N ALA A 153 4.31 -14.07 -9.51
CA ALA A 153 4.40 -12.96 -8.56
C ALA A 153 4.97 -13.39 -7.20
N THR A 154 4.79 -14.66 -6.80
CA THR A 154 5.45 -15.22 -5.61
C THR A 154 6.96 -15.31 -5.83
N GLU A 155 7.43 -15.69 -7.02
CA GLU A 155 8.86 -15.70 -7.35
C GLU A 155 9.44 -14.26 -7.35
N ILE A 156 8.72 -13.31 -7.95
CA ILE A 156 9.06 -11.88 -7.88
C ILE A 156 9.19 -11.43 -6.43
N GLY A 157 8.17 -11.66 -5.62
CA GLY A 157 8.16 -11.28 -4.22
C GLY A 157 9.30 -11.91 -3.40
N GLN A 158 9.66 -13.17 -3.66
CA GLN A 158 10.81 -13.83 -3.02
C GLN A 158 12.12 -13.14 -3.39
N SER A 159 12.29 -12.77 -4.64
CA SER A 159 13.46 -12.00 -5.08
C SER A 159 13.51 -10.64 -4.38
N LEU A 160 12.44 -9.86 -4.44
CA LEU A 160 12.33 -8.57 -3.78
C LEU A 160 12.65 -8.68 -2.27
N ARG A 161 12.02 -9.63 -1.59
CA ARG A 161 12.17 -9.84 -0.14
C ARG A 161 13.59 -10.22 0.24
N SER A 162 14.28 -11.04 -0.54
CA SER A 162 15.67 -11.44 -0.30
C SER A 162 16.62 -10.24 -0.34
N HIS A 163 16.33 -9.24 -1.16
CA HIS A 163 17.08 -7.99 -1.28
C HIS A 163 16.58 -6.86 -0.35
N GLY A 164 15.72 -7.19 0.62
CA GLY A 164 15.26 -6.26 1.66
C GLY A 164 14.09 -5.36 1.28
N VAL A 165 13.54 -5.49 0.08
CA VAL A 165 12.32 -4.80 -0.36
C VAL A 165 11.11 -5.38 0.35
N THR A 166 10.24 -4.52 0.85
CA THR A 166 9.06 -4.89 1.64
C THR A 166 7.74 -4.45 1.01
N VAL A 167 7.81 -3.52 0.04
CA VAL A 167 6.66 -2.98 -0.68
C VAL A 167 6.98 -2.96 -2.16
N ASP A 168 6.10 -3.48 -3.00
CA ASP A 168 6.16 -3.32 -4.44
C ASP A 168 5.00 -2.44 -4.90
N PHE A 169 5.31 -1.35 -5.60
CA PHE A 169 4.28 -0.50 -6.22
C PHE A 169 3.73 -1.19 -7.48
N ALA A 170 3.17 -2.35 -7.26
CA ALA A 170 2.49 -3.23 -8.22
C ALA A 170 1.39 -4.03 -7.47
N PRO A 171 0.36 -4.46 -8.16
CA PRO A 171 0.10 -4.40 -9.59
C PRO A 171 -0.58 -3.12 -10.07
N VAL A 172 -0.46 -2.85 -11.37
CA VAL A 172 -1.26 -1.85 -12.08
C VAL A 172 -2.67 -2.40 -12.32
N LEU A 173 -3.69 -1.67 -11.86
CA LEU A 173 -5.11 -1.97 -12.09
C LEU A 173 -5.76 -1.04 -13.14
N ASP A 174 -4.96 -0.16 -13.75
CA ASP A 174 -5.44 0.66 -14.86
C ASP A 174 -5.86 -0.23 -16.02
N VAL A 175 -7.01 0.08 -16.60
CA VAL A 175 -7.53 -0.65 -17.76
C VAL A 175 -7.08 0.08 -19.01
N ASP A 176 -6.30 -0.58 -19.85
CA ASP A 176 -5.85 0.02 -21.10
C ASP A 176 -7.05 0.40 -21.97
N GLY A 177 -7.19 1.71 -22.21
CA GLY A 177 -8.20 2.27 -23.13
C GLY A 177 -7.84 2.10 -24.61
N GLY A 178 -6.66 1.51 -24.89
CA GLY A 178 -6.21 1.13 -26.22
C GLY A 178 -5.22 2.08 -26.88
N ASP A 179 -4.95 3.26 -26.32
CA ASP A 179 -4.09 4.26 -26.97
C ASP A 179 -3.18 5.04 -26.02
N LEU A 180 -3.21 4.78 -24.71
CA LEU A 180 -2.41 5.52 -23.75
C LEU A 180 -1.08 4.82 -23.45
N GLU A 181 0.00 5.27 -24.13
CA GLU A 181 1.33 4.63 -24.06
C GLU A 181 1.87 4.50 -22.62
N VAL A 182 1.53 5.44 -21.71
CA VAL A 182 1.97 5.39 -20.32
C VAL A 182 1.38 4.18 -19.57
N VAL A 183 0.20 3.71 -19.95
CA VAL A 183 -0.41 2.47 -19.44
C VAL A 183 0.02 1.28 -20.29
N GLY A 184 -0.47 1.15 -21.51
CA GLY A 184 -0.04 0.16 -22.49
C GLY A 184 0.11 -1.25 -21.92
N ASP A 185 1.29 -1.85 -22.11
CA ASP A 185 1.63 -3.21 -21.65
C ASP A 185 1.76 -3.38 -20.13
N ARG A 186 1.63 -2.29 -19.35
CA ARG A 186 1.53 -2.33 -17.88
C ARG A 186 0.15 -2.78 -17.42
N ALA A 187 -0.90 -2.63 -18.23
CA ALA A 187 -2.23 -3.18 -17.94
C ALA A 187 -2.28 -4.68 -18.20
N PHE A 188 -2.89 -5.44 -17.31
CA PHE A 188 -3.12 -6.88 -17.54
C PHE A 188 -4.12 -7.13 -18.67
N SER A 189 -5.11 -6.25 -18.84
CA SER A 189 -6.20 -6.45 -19.81
C SER A 189 -6.89 -5.14 -20.18
N THR A 190 -7.54 -5.15 -21.34
CA THR A 190 -8.53 -4.14 -21.76
C THR A 190 -9.93 -4.42 -21.19
N ASP A 191 -10.16 -5.60 -20.60
CA ASP A 191 -11.37 -5.97 -19.88
C ASP A 191 -11.18 -5.66 -18.39
N PRO A 192 -12.03 -4.80 -17.80
CA PRO A 192 -11.87 -4.36 -16.41
C PRO A 192 -11.96 -5.51 -15.40
N GLN A 193 -12.83 -6.49 -15.64
CA GLN A 193 -12.98 -7.64 -14.74
C GLN A 193 -11.72 -8.51 -14.76
N ALA A 194 -11.22 -8.81 -15.95
CA ALA A 194 -9.99 -9.59 -16.12
C ALA A 194 -8.77 -8.84 -15.52
N ALA A 195 -8.66 -7.51 -15.72
CA ALA A 195 -7.60 -6.72 -15.12
C ALA A 195 -7.60 -6.85 -13.59
N GLY A 196 -8.78 -6.80 -12.97
CA GLY A 196 -8.93 -7.00 -11.52
C GLY A 196 -8.58 -8.42 -11.05
N GLU A 197 -8.96 -9.46 -11.80
CA GLU A 197 -8.66 -10.85 -11.47
C GLU A 197 -7.16 -11.16 -11.53
N TYR A 198 -6.48 -10.73 -12.59
CA TYR A 198 -5.02 -10.87 -12.72
C TYR A 198 -4.27 -10.01 -11.70
N GLY A 199 -4.71 -8.76 -11.48
CA GLY A 199 -4.12 -7.89 -10.46
C GLY A 199 -4.26 -8.49 -9.05
N ALA A 200 -5.41 -9.06 -8.71
CA ALA A 200 -5.61 -9.77 -7.44
C ALA A 200 -4.66 -10.96 -7.29
N ALA A 201 -4.48 -11.75 -8.35
CA ALA A 201 -3.57 -12.89 -8.35
C ALA A 201 -2.12 -12.44 -8.14
N PHE A 202 -1.68 -11.39 -8.85
CA PHE A 202 -0.35 -10.82 -8.69
C PHE A 202 -0.13 -10.32 -7.25
N ALA A 203 -1.10 -9.59 -6.69
CA ALA A 203 -1.02 -9.10 -5.31
C ALA A 203 -0.92 -10.24 -4.28
N ARG A 204 -1.72 -11.31 -4.43
CA ARG A 204 -1.62 -12.48 -3.55
C ARG A 204 -0.25 -13.16 -3.63
N GLY A 205 0.33 -13.23 -4.82
CA GLY A 205 1.68 -13.79 -5.02
C GLY A 205 2.74 -12.99 -4.26
N LEU A 206 2.73 -11.66 -4.35
CA LEU A 206 3.62 -10.79 -3.57
C LEU A 206 3.43 -10.98 -2.06
N GLN A 207 2.17 -10.99 -1.60
CA GLN A 207 1.82 -11.19 -0.19
C GLN A 207 2.29 -12.56 0.34
N ALA A 208 2.19 -13.63 -0.46
CA ALA A 208 2.69 -14.95 -0.11
C ALA A 208 4.21 -14.98 0.14
N ALA A 209 4.95 -14.06 -0.49
CA ALA A 209 6.39 -13.88 -0.28
C ALA A 209 6.72 -12.86 0.84
N GLY A 210 5.71 -12.25 1.48
CA GLY A 210 5.89 -11.23 2.52
C GLY A 210 6.26 -9.85 1.99
N VAL A 211 5.84 -9.53 0.76
CA VAL A 211 5.94 -8.19 0.15
C VAL A 211 4.54 -7.60 0.05
N LYS A 212 4.38 -6.35 0.50
CA LYS A 212 3.13 -5.60 0.40
C LYS A 212 2.90 -5.21 -1.06
N ALA A 213 1.79 -5.63 -1.64
CA ALA A 213 1.34 -5.19 -2.95
C ALA A 213 0.63 -3.84 -2.85
N VAL A 214 0.69 -3.04 -3.91
CA VAL A 214 0.03 -1.73 -3.98
C VAL A 214 -0.75 -1.61 -5.29
N PHE A 215 -2.06 -1.57 -5.19
CA PHE A 215 -2.96 -1.36 -6.32
C PHE A 215 -2.86 0.07 -6.84
N LYS A 216 -2.62 0.26 -8.13
CA LYS A 216 -2.42 1.58 -8.73
C LYS A 216 -3.01 1.70 -10.15
N HIS A 217 -3.37 2.89 -10.56
CA HIS A 217 -3.33 4.21 -9.90
C HIS A 217 -4.78 4.68 -9.70
N PHE A 218 -5.29 4.63 -8.48
CA PHE A 218 -6.65 5.06 -8.21
C PHE A 218 -6.80 6.58 -8.47
N PRO A 219 -7.89 7.05 -9.10
CA PRO A 219 -9.12 6.36 -9.46
C PRO A 219 -9.12 5.67 -10.85
N GLY A 220 -7.98 5.50 -11.51
CA GLY A 220 -7.83 4.78 -12.77
C GLY A 220 -7.29 5.65 -13.89
N HIS A 221 -6.12 5.27 -14.43
CA HIS A 221 -5.39 6.05 -15.42
C HIS A 221 -5.73 5.66 -16.88
N GLY A 222 -6.31 4.49 -17.11
CA GLY A 222 -6.34 3.84 -18.42
C GLY A 222 -7.05 4.61 -19.53
N ARG A 223 -8.07 5.42 -19.23
CA ARG A 223 -8.76 6.28 -20.20
C ARG A 223 -8.50 7.78 -19.99
N ALA A 224 -7.44 8.14 -19.26
CA ALA A 224 -7.08 9.54 -19.06
C ALA A 224 -6.58 10.19 -20.36
N SER A 225 -6.67 11.52 -20.42
CA SER A 225 -6.32 12.29 -21.63
C SER A 225 -4.82 12.53 -21.81
N GLY A 226 -3.96 12.12 -20.84
CA GLY A 226 -2.54 12.45 -20.83
C GLY A 226 -1.70 11.59 -19.92
N ASP A 227 -0.44 11.97 -19.81
CA ASP A 227 0.58 11.36 -18.98
C ASP A 227 0.96 12.31 -17.84
N THR A 228 0.72 11.90 -16.60
CA THR A 228 1.02 12.68 -15.38
C THR A 228 2.51 12.99 -15.20
N HIS A 229 3.40 12.24 -15.84
CA HIS A 229 4.82 12.56 -15.90
C HIS A 229 5.13 13.82 -16.71
N LEU A 230 4.28 14.15 -17.67
CA LEU A 230 4.47 15.25 -18.62
C LEU A 230 3.58 16.47 -18.32
N GLY A 231 2.58 16.34 -17.46
CA GLY A 231 1.66 17.40 -17.11
C GLY A 231 0.32 16.89 -16.60
N GLU A 232 -0.71 17.72 -16.69
CA GLU A 232 -2.06 17.35 -16.26
C GLU A 232 -2.63 16.20 -17.11
N ALA A 233 -3.24 15.23 -16.43
CA ALA A 233 -3.99 14.14 -17.04
C ALA A 233 -5.42 14.12 -16.47
N VAL A 234 -6.42 14.12 -17.34
CA VAL A 234 -7.83 14.21 -16.98
C VAL A 234 -8.54 12.92 -17.33
N THR A 235 -9.23 12.33 -16.36
CA THR A 235 -10.04 11.12 -16.57
C THR A 235 -11.36 11.42 -17.27
N PRO A 236 -12.15 10.42 -17.71
CA PRO A 236 -13.56 10.58 -17.91
C PRO A 236 -14.27 11.14 -16.66
N PRO A 237 -15.49 11.72 -16.79
CA PRO A 237 -16.26 12.19 -15.64
C PRO A 237 -16.47 11.10 -14.58
N LEU A 238 -16.51 11.49 -13.30
CA LEU A 238 -16.66 10.59 -12.16
C LEU A 238 -17.78 9.56 -12.31
N GLU A 239 -18.93 9.97 -12.87
CA GLU A 239 -20.08 9.11 -13.10
C GLU A 239 -19.82 7.95 -14.09
N GLU A 240 -18.80 8.08 -14.93
CA GLU A 240 -18.40 7.03 -15.88
C GLU A 240 -17.36 6.07 -15.31
N LEU A 241 -16.62 6.47 -14.26
CA LEU A 241 -15.53 5.67 -13.70
C LEU A 241 -16.04 4.40 -12.99
N SER A 242 -17.20 4.47 -12.35
CA SER A 242 -17.75 3.34 -11.58
C SER A 242 -18.01 2.10 -12.43
N GLY A 243 -18.34 2.26 -13.70
CA GLY A 243 -18.62 1.16 -14.64
C GLY A 243 -17.39 0.62 -15.36
N HIS A 244 -16.21 1.20 -15.16
CA HIS A 244 -15.01 0.81 -15.88
C HIS A 244 -13.76 0.87 -14.99
N GLU A 245 -13.26 2.04 -14.62
CA GLU A 245 -12.01 2.22 -13.88
C GLU A 245 -12.08 1.66 -12.47
N PHE A 246 -13.23 1.66 -11.80
CA PHE A 246 -13.36 1.12 -10.45
C PHE A 246 -13.56 -0.39 -10.42
N VAL A 247 -13.96 -1.00 -11.53
CA VAL A 247 -14.23 -2.45 -11.60
C VAL A 247 -13.01 -3.27 -11.19
N PRO A 248 -11.77 -3.01 -11.66
CA PRO A 248 -10.60 -3.75 -11.22
C PRO A 248 -10.34 -3.65 -9.71
N PHE A 249 -10.52 -2.46 -9.13
CA PHE A 249 -10.33 -2.24 -7.69
C PHE A 249 -11.38 -3.00 -6.86
N HIS A 250 -12.67 -2.92 -7.24
CA HIS A 250 -13.74 -3.69 -6.60
C HIS A 250 -13.50 -5.19 -6.70
N THR A 251 -12.88 -5.66 -7.80
CA THR A 251 -12.57 -7.07 -8.01
C THR A 251 -11.36 -7.50 -7.18
N ALA A 252 -10.30 -6.69 -7.13
CA ALA A 252 -9.02 -7.08 -6.54
C ALA A 252 -8.97 -6.91 -5.01
N ILE A 253 -9.49 -5.82 -4.47
CA ILE A 253 -9.41 -5.50 -3.04
C ILE A 253 -9.92 -6.64 -2.14
N PRO A 254 -11.12 -7.22 -2.38
CA PRO A 254 -11.60 -8.32 -1.53
C PRO A 254 -10.77 -9.60 -1.61
N GLN A 255 -10.01 -9.79 -2.69
CA GLN A 255 -9.21 -10.98 -2.94
C GLN A 255 -7.77 -10.87 -2.41
N ALA A 256 -7.30 -9.66 -2.13
CA ALA A 256 -5.99 -9.38 -1.55
C ALA A 256 -6.10 -8.25 -0.50
N PRO A 257 -6.77 -8.50 0.64
CA PRO A 257 -7.17 -7.45 1.59
C PRO A 257 -6.00 -6.75 2.28
N ASP A 258 -4.81 -7.37 2.30
CA ASP A 258 -3.60 -6.78 2.89
C ASP A 258 -2.82 -5.89 1.89
N ALA A 259 -3.33 -5.73 0.65
CA ALA A 259 -2.74 -4.81 -0.31
C ALA A 259 -3.02 -3.35 0.09
N ALA A 260 -2.11 -2.47 -0.29
CA ALA A 260 -2.28 -1.04 -0.19
C ALA A 260 -2.87 -0.46 -1.50
N LEU A 261 -3.15 0.84 -1.49
CA LEU A 261 -3.63 1.59 -2.64
C LEU A 261 -2.66 2.73 -2.94
N MET A 262 -2.47 3.07 -4.21
CA MET A 262 -1.77 4.28 -4.63
C MET A 262 -2.73 5.24 -5.31
N MET A 263 -2.78 6.46 -4.78
CA MET A 263 -3.56 7.56 -5.33
C MET A 263 -2.76 8.24 -6.45
N GLY A 264 -3.26 8.19 -7.68
CA GLY A 264 -2.65 8.83 -8.84
C GLY A 264 -2.86 10.35 -8.88
N HIS A 265 -2.16 11.03 -9.80
CA HIS A 265 -2.22 12.48 -9.97
C HIS A 265 -3.24 12.92 -11.04
N LEU A 266 -4.36 12.25 -11.08
CA LEU A 266 -5.40 12.45 -12.09
C LEU A 266 -6.39 13.52 -11.66
N VAL A 267 -6.76 14.43 -12.56
CA VAL A 267 -7.88 15.33 -12.39
C VAL A 267 -9.16 14.61 -12.84
N VAL A 268 -10.17 14.58 -11.98
CA VAL A 268 -11.42 13.86 -12.20
C VAL A 268 -12.58 14.86 -12.31
N PRO A 269 -13.13 15.10 -13.52
CA PRO A 269 -14.30 15.96 -13.69
C PRO A 269 -15.47 15.48 -12.83
N GLY A 270 -16.03 16.40 -12.01
CA GLY A 270 -17.07 16.10 -11.03
C GLY A 270 -16.53 15.81 -9.62
N LEU A 271 -15.24 15.57 -9.44
CA LEU A 271 -14.59 15.42 -8.13
C LEU A 271 -13.95 16.74 -7.68
N GLY A 272 -13.31 17.47 -8.58
CA GLY A 272 -12.64 18.76 -8.34
C GLY A 272 -11.67 19.07 -9.47
N ASP A 273 -10.96 20.20 -9.32
CA ASP A 273 -9.94 20.66 -10.28
C ASP A 273 -8.51 20.28 -9.81
N GLU A 274 -8.39 19.74 -8.61
CA GLU A 274 -7.11 19.30 -8.04
C GLU A 274 -6.82 17.85 -8.43
N PRO A 275 -5.55 17.48 -8.59
CA PRO A 275 -5.16 16.07 -8.75
C PRO A 275 -5.67 15.20 -7.60
N ALA A 276 -6.12 13.99 -7.90
CA ALA A 276 -6.72 13.09 -6.93
C ALA A 276 -5.82 12.86 -5.69
N SER A 277 -4.50 12.82 -5.86
CA SER A 277 -3.53 12.70 -4.77
C SER A 277 -3.51 13.87 -3.78
N LEU A 278 -4.03 15.03 -4.17
CA LEU A 278 -4.13 16.25 -3.33
C LEU A 278 -5.59 16.60 -2.99
N ASN A 279 -6.56 15.81 -3.44
CA ASN A 279 -7.98 16.09 -3.31
C ASN A 279 -8.62 15.22 -2.22
N PRO A 280 -9.11 15.79 -1.09
CA PRO A 280 -9.69 15.02 0.00
C PRO A 280 -10.92 14.19 -0.42
N ARG A 281 -11.67 14.63 -1.44
CA ARG A 281 -12.80 13.86 -1.97
C ARG A 281 -12.38 12.58 -2.68
N ALA A 282 -11.14 12.52 -3.22
CA ALA A 282 -10.62 11.31 -3.83
C ALA A 282 -10.30 10.24 -2.77
N TYR A 283 -9.73 10.65 -1.63
CA TYR A 283 -9.52 9.74 -0.49
C TYR A 283 -10.84 9.28 0.13
N GLN A 284 -11.78 10.20 0.29
CA GLN A 284 -13.14 9.84 0.73
C GLN A 284 -13.78 8.82 -0.22
N LEU A 285 -13.65 9.02 -1.53
CA LEU A 285 -14.15 8.10 -2.55
C LEU A 285 -13.53 6.70 -2.41
N ALA A 286 -12.20 6.60 -2.20
CA ALA A 286 -11.54 5.32 -1.94
C ALA A 286 -12.05 4.64 -0.65
N ARG A 287 -12.26 5.41 0.42
CA ARG A 287 -12.76 4.90 1.70
C ARG A 287 -14.23 4.47 1.63
N GLU A 288 -15.09 5.25 1.00
CA GLU A 288 -16.55 5.03 0.99
C GLU A 288 -17.00 4.14 -0.17
N GLU A 289 -16.53 4.40 -1.42
CA GLU A 289 -16.99 3.66 -2.61
C GLU A 289 -16.32 2.28 -2.71
N LEU A 290 -14.99 2.20 -2.50
CA LEU A 290 -14.29 0.91 -2.51
C LEU A 290 -14.35 0.20 -1.15
N GLY A 291 -14.73 0.88 -0.06
CA GLY A 291 -14.63 0.36 1.29
C GLY A 291 -13.18 0.07 1.71
N PHE A 292 -12.21 0.81 1.17
CA PHE A 292 -10.80 0.53 1.38
C PHE A 292 -10.32 1.06 2.74
N GLU A 293 -9.82 0.16 3.61
CA GLU A 293 -9.36 0.50 4.95
C GLU A 293 -7.83 0.45 5.10
N GLY A 294 -7.12 -0.03 4.08
CA GLY A 294 -5.66 -0.16 4.09
C GLY A 294 -4.90 1.15 3.91
N THR A 295 -3.58 1.05 3.85
CA THR A 295 -2.69 2.19 3.60
C THR A 295 -2.90 2.78 2.21
N ILE A 296 -3.01 4.11 2.11
CA ILE A 296 -3.04 4.83 0.84
C ILE A 296 -1.75 5.63 0.69
N TYR A 297 -0.92 5.21 -0.29
CA TYR A 297 0.24 5.96 -0.76
C TYR A 297 -0.21 7.02 -1.76
N THR A 298 0.60 8.05 -1.97
CA THR A 298 0.50 8.86 -3.20
C THR A 298 1.38 8.27 -4.28
N ASP A 299 1.12 8.61 -5.54
CA ASP A 299 2.13 8.55 -6.59
C ASP A 299 3.22 9.61 -6.34
N ASP A 300 4.27 9.64 -7.17
CA ASP A 300 5.47 10.46 -6.95
C ASP A 300 5.19 11.98 -6.98
N LEU A 301 5.19 12.59 -5.80
CA LEU A 301 4.91 14.03 -5.62
C LEU A 301 6.06 14.94 -6.10
N GLY A 302 7.28 14.40 -6.29
CA GLY A 302 8.44 15.18 -6.67
C GLY A 302 8.83 15.09 -8.13
N GLY A 303 8.75 13.90 -8.71
CA GLY A 303 9.22 13.60 -10.05
C GLY A 303 8.20 13.81 -11.18
N MET A 304 6.91 13.98 -10.87
CA MET A 304 5.85 14.06 -11.86
C MET A 304 5.41 15.51 -12.10
N ALA A 305 5.42 15.95 -13.37
CA ALA A 305 5.14 17.33 -13.76
C ALA A 305 3.73 17.80 -13.36
N SER A 306 2.76 16.90 -13.33
CA SER A 306 1.40 17.17 -12.85
C SER A 306 1.33 17.79 -11.45
N ILE A 307 2.34 17.55 -10.60
CA ILE A 307 2.45 18.09 -9.26
C ILE A 307 3.60 19.11 -9.19
N SER A 308 4.82 18.74 -9.62
CA SER A 308 6.06 19.50 -9.40
C SER A 308 6.10 20.84 -10.14
N GLU A 309 5.26 21.05 -11.14
CA GLU A 309 5.13 22.36 -11.78
C GLU A 309 4.41 23.41 -10.89
N ASN A 310 3.62 22.97 -9.90
CA ASN A 310 2.79 23.86 -9.08
C ASN A 310 3.13 23.82 -7.59
N PHE A 311 3.81 22.79 -7.11
CA PHE A 311 4.12 22.56 -5.70
C PHE A 311 5.59 22.17 -5.52
N SER A 312 6.23 22.71 -4.49
CA SER A 312 7.45 22.11 -3.94
C SER A 312 7.11 20.79 -3.21
N VAL A 313 8.07 19.90 -3.01
CA VAL A 313 7.86 18.64 -2.30
C VAL A 313 7.28 18.83 -0.89
N PRO A 314 7.78 19.75 -0.04
CA PRO A 314 7.16 20.02 1.26
C PRO A 314 5.68 20.43 1.16
N GLU A 315 5.33 21.29 0.19
CA GLU A 315 3.95 21.74 -0.02
C GLU A 315 3.07 20.59 -0.52
N ALA A 316 3.55 19.79 -1.49
CA ALA A 316 2.81 18.64 -2.02
C ALA A 316 2.56 17.56 -0.95
N VAL A 317 3.58 17.26 -0.15
CA VAL A 317 3.47 16.29 0.96
C VAL A 317 2.48 16.78 2.02
N ALA A 318 2.54 18.06 2.41
CA ALA A 318 1.58 18.63 3.34
C ALA A 318 0.14 18.58 2.79
N ALA A 319 -0.05 18.94 1.51
CA ALA A 319 -1.36 18.90 0.85
C ALA A 319 -1.91 17.47 0.76
N ALA A 320 -1.07 16.48 0.41
CA ALA A 320 -1.46 15.08 0.33
C ALA A 320 -1.87 14.51 1.70
N LEU A 321 -1.11 14.82 2.77
CA LEU A 321 -1.47 14.42 4.14
C LEU A 321 -2.79 15.08 4.58
N ALA A 322 -2.97 16.36 4.30
CA ALA A 322 -4.21 17.07 4.60
C ALA A 322 -5.41 16.52 3.81
N ALA A 323 -5.17 15.99 2.61
CA ALA A 323 -6.19 15.35 1.81
C ALA A 323 -6.58 13.94 2.30
N GLY A 324 -5.71 13.26 3.05
CA GLY A 324 -5.98 11.94 3.63
C GLY A 324 -5.02 10.82 3.23
N ALA A 325 -3.87 11.15 2.63
CA ALA A 325 -2.80 10.18 2.38
C ALA A 325 -2.24 9.63 3.71
N ASP A 326 -2.01 8.33 3.76
CA ASP A 326 -1.34 7.71 4.91
C ASP A 326 0.17 7.81 4.80
N MET A 327 0.71 7.67 3.58
CA MET A 327 2.14 7.69 3.32
C MET A 327 2.46 8.34 1.96
N PRO A 328 2.59 9.68 1.92
CA PRO A 328 3.05 10.37 0.72
C PRO A 328 4.49 10.00 0.38
N LEU A 329 4.77 9.89 -0.94
CA LEU A 329 6.10 9.57 -1.46
C LEU A 329 6.57 10.62 -2.47
N TRP A 330 7.88 10.73 -2.63
CA TRP A 330 8.53 11.50 -3.68
C TRP A 330 9.84 10.84 -4.08
N SER A 331 10.36 11.16 -5.28
CA SER A 331 11.59 10.56 -5.82
C SER A 331 12.76 11.52 -5.95
N THR A 332 12.55 12.83 -5.79
CA THR A 332 13.58 13.89 -5.90
C THR A 332 14.39 14.03 -4.61
N ASP A 333 15.60 14.60 -4.73
CA ASP A 333 16.47 14.86 -3.58
C ASP A 333 16.11 16.22 -2.96
N ASP A 334 15.34 16.18 -1.88
CA ASP A 334 14.84 17.34 -1.16
C ASP A 334 15.33 17.37 0.29
N ASP A 335 15.32 18.56 0.90
CA ASP A 335 15.66 18.71 2.33
C ASP A 335 14.64 17.98 3.19
N ILE A 336 15.03 16.81 3.68
CA ILE A 336 14.16 15.95 4.50
C ILE A 336 13.61 16.68 5.74
N ASN A 337 14.36 17.63 6.32
CA ASN A 337 13.88 18.37 7.47
C ASN A 337 12.76 19.33 7.10
N ALA A 338 12.86 20.00 5.95
CA ALA A 338 11.80 20.86 5.45
C ALA A 338 10.51 20.07 5.16
N VAL A 339 10.64 18.86 4.60
CA VAL A 339 9.49 17.98 4.35
C VAL A 339 8.85 17.52 5.66
N ILE A 340 9.66 17.09 6.64
CA ILE A 340 9.16 16.68 7.95
C ILE A 340 8.48 17.84 8.68
N ASP A 341 9.02 19.05 8.60
CA ASP A 341 8.43 20.23 9.25
C ASP A 341 7.06 20.57 8.66
N ALA A 342 6.93 20.56 7.32
CA ALA A 342 5.66 20.77 6.65
C ALA A 342 4.62 19.69 6.99
N ALA A 343 5.03 18.42 7.03
CA ALA A 343 4.19 17.30 7.44
C ALA A 343 3.74 17.42 8.91
N ALA A 344 4.62 17.87 9.80
CA ALA A 344 4.33 18.01 11.21
C ALA A 344 3.26 19.09 11.48
N GLU A 345 3.23 20.16 10.70
CA GLU A 345 2.18 21.18 10.79
C GLU A 345 0.78 20.59 10.52
N VAL A 346 0.69 19.69 9.54
CA VAL A 346 -0.58 19.02 9.20
C VAL A 346 -0.98 18.01 10.27
N VAL A 347 -0.03 17.19 10.73
CA VAL A 347 -0.30 16.18 11.79
C VAL A 347 -0.76 16.84 13.07
N ALA A 348 -0.15 17.98 13.47
CA ALA A 348 -0.57 18.74 14.65
C ALA A 348 -2.01 19.27 14.55
N GLN A 349 -2.44 19.68 13.35
CA GLN A 349 -3.80 20.19 13.13
C GLN A 349 -4.86 19.10 13.28
N HIS A 350 -4.60 17.90 12.73
CA HIS A 350 -5.55 16.79 12.78
C HIS A 350 -5.71 16.15 14.17
N GLU A 351 -4.77 16.37 15.09
CA GLU A 351 -4.86 15.87 16.47
C GLU A 351 -5.55 16.90 17.41
N GLY A 352 -5.74 18.14 16.96
CA GLY A 352 -6.41 19.20 17.69
C GLY A 352 -7.93 19.30 17.45
N ASP A 353 -8.43 18.62 16.42
CA ASP A 353 -9.84 18.54 16.06
C ASP A 353 -10.49 17.25 16.62
#